data_8d7a53957d72f0c921532811064b60b7
#
_entry.id   8d7a53957d72f0c921532811064b60b7
#
_cell.length_a   1.000
_cell.length_b   1.000
_cell.length_c   1.000
_cell.angle_alpha   90.00
_cell.angle_beta   90.00
_cell.angle_gamma   90.00
#
_symmetry.space_group_name_H-M   'P 1'
#
loop_
_entity.id
_entity.type
_entity.pdbx_description
1 polymer ?
#
loop_
_entity_poly.entity_id
_entity_poly.type
_entity_poly.pdbx_seq_one_letter_code
_entity_poly.pdbx_strand_id
1 'polypeptide(L)'
;GACGFTDDGIPLLDADFCYRAMEHAAKLGVPVSLHEEDPSFIQNNGINHGAISEKLGVYGSPSIAEESLVARDCLLALRSGADVVIQHISSGVSVEMVRTFKALGAKIHAEATPHHFTLTDEALLTYGTLAKMNPPLRTAKDRQQIIEGLADGTIDLIATDHAPHSMEEKNKPLTEAPSGITGLETSLALGITSLVRPGHLTLLQLLEKMTVNPAKLYHLPYGQIKEGAAADLVIFDPEECWKPGDYASKSCNTPFTGQELFGKVKYTICGGKTVYSDK
;
A
#
# COMPACT_ATOMS: atom_id res chain seq x y z
N GLY A 1 -16.19 -2.84 -18.75
CA GLY A 1 -15.58 -3.93 -18.02
C GLY A 1 -14.51 -3.51 -17.04
N ALA A 2 -14.18 -2.20 -16.88
CA ALA A 2 -13.30 -1.74 -15.81
C ALA A 2 -14.06 -1.76 -14.47
N CYS A 3 -13.39 -2.19 -13.39
CA CYS A 3 -13.95 -2.21 -12.03
C CYS A 3 -13.67 -0.94 -11.24
N GLY A 4 -12.83 -0.02 -11.76
CA GLY A 4 -12.46 1.25 -11.15
C GLY A 4 -11.58 2.07 -12.08
N PHE A 5 -11.21 3.25 -11.63
CA PHE A 5 -10.27 4.16 -12.30
C PHE A 5 -9.13 4.53 -11.34
N THR A 6 -8.00 4.92 -11.89
CA THR A 6 -6.83 5.36 -11.11
C THR A 6 -6.01 6.39 -11.89
N ASP A 7 -5.29 7.23 -11.18
CA ASP A 7 -4.25 8.12 -11.69
C ASP A 7 -2.84 7.68 -11.27
N ASP A 8 -2.71 6.44 -10.82
CA ASP A 8 -1.50 5.91 -10.18
C ASP A 8 -0.20 6.35 -10.87
N GLY A 9 0.68 6.94 -10.05
CA GLY A 9 1.98 7.47 -10.42
C GLY A 9 1.98 8.90 -11.00
N ILE A 10 0.84 9.46 -11.45
CA ILE A 10 0.72 10.83 -11.97
C ILE A 10 -0.54 11.50 -11.41
N PRO A 11 -0.45 12.20 -10.26
CA PRO A 11 -1.61 12.72 -9.56
C PRO A 11 -2.40 13.74 -10.39
N LEU A 12 -3.72 13.71 -10.27
CA LEU A 12 -4.62 14.69 -10.88
C LEU A 12 -4.56 16.02 -10.11
N LEU A 13 -3.77 16.99 -10.61
CA LEU A 13 -3.56 18.27 -9.92
C LEU A 13 -4.70 19.27 -10.14
N ASP A 14 -5.42 19.19 -11.26
CA ASP A 14 -6.58 20.05 -11.53
C ASP A 14 -7.79 19.57 -10.70
N ALA A 15 -8.15 20.36 -9.69
CA ALA A 15 -9.21 20.01 -8.75
C ALA A 15 -10.61 19.92 -9.39
N ASP A 16 -10.93 20.77 -10.38
CA ASP A 16 -12.21 20.72 -11.08
C ASP A 16 -12.30 19.47 -11.97
N PHE A 17 -11.23 19.15 -12.67
CA PHE A 17 -11.15 17.91 -13.45
C PHE A 17 -11.29 16.67 -12.56
N CYS A 18 -10.57 16.63 -11.44
CA CYS A 18 -10.65 15.53 -10.47
C CYS A 18 -12.07 15.38 -9.91
N TYR A 19 -12.70 16.48 -9.51
CA TYR A 19 -14.07 16.49 -9.01
C TYR A 19 -15.07 15.93 -10.02
N ARG A 20 -14.98 16.39 -11.28
CA ARG A 20 -15.85 15.88 -12.37
C ARG A 20 -15.60 14.41 -12.67
N ALA A 21 -14.34 13.95 -12.62
CA ALA A 21 -14.01 12.53 -12.76
C ALA A 21 -14.67 11.69 -11.65
N MET A 22 -14.61 12.15 -10.42
CA MET A 22 -15.27 11.52 -9.27
C MET A 22 -16.80 11.48 -9.46
N GLU A 23 -17.44 12.58 -9.90
CA GLU A 23 -18.90 12.58 -10.18
C GLU A 23 -19.28 11.57 -11.26
N HIS A 24 -18.46 11.38 -12.29
CA HIS A 24 -18.69 10.38 -13.32
C HIS A 24 -18.52 8.96 -12.79
N ALA A 25 -17.47 8.72 -12.00
CA ALA A 25 -17.24 7.42 -11.37
C ALA A 25 -18.41 7.05 -10.42
N ALA A 26 -18.89 8.01 -9.62
CA ALA A 26 -20.06 7.81 -8.76
C ALA A 26 -21.32 7.40 -9.56
N LYS A 27 -21.58 8.01 -10.71
CA LYS A 27 -22.71 7.64 -11.60
C LYS A 27 -22.54 6.25 -12.19
N LEU A 28 -21.30 5.81 -12.40
CA LEU A 28 -20.99 4.46 -12.91
C LEU A 28 -20.98 3.41 -11.79
N GLY A 29 -20.98 3.83 -10.54
CA GLY A 29 -20.90 2.94 -9.36
C GLY A 29 -19.57 2.21 -9.25
N VAL A 30 -18.46 2.88 -9.61
CA VAL A 30 -17.10 2.33 -9.54
C VAL A 30 -16.18 3.26 -8.75
N PRO A 31 -15.18 2.75 -8.00
CA PRO A 31 -14.26 3.57 -7.24
C PRO A 31 -13.24 4.29 -8.12
N VAL A 32 -12.65 5.36 -7.56
CA VAL A 32 -11.48 6.05 -8.08
C VAL A 32 -10.35 5.93 -7.06
N SER A 33 -9.20 5.40 -7.48
CA SER A 33 -8.02 5.23 -6.65
C SER A 33 -6.97 6.27 -7.03
N LEU A 34 -6.48 7.05 -6.06
CA LEU A 34 -5.67 8.23 -6.30
C LEU A 34 -4.31 8.12 -5.62
N HIS A 35 -3.27 8.45 -6.40
CA HIS A 35 -1.89 8.60 -5.94
C HIS A 35 -1.68 10.03 -5.44
N GLU A 36 -1.44 10.18 -4.16
CA GLU A 36 -1.47 11.48 -3.48
C GLU A 36 -0.06 12.00 -3.24
N GLU A 37 0.58 12.54 -4.26
CA GLU A 37 1.87 13.23 -4.11
C GLU A 37 1.95 14.48 -5.00
N ASP A 38 1.77 15.68 -4.41
CA ASP A 38 1.91 16.94 -5.13
C ASP A 38 3.39 17.19 -5.50
N PRO A 39 3.74 17.12 -6.81
CA PRO A 39 5.13 17.25 -7.25
C PRO A 39 5.74 18.62 -6.99
N SER A 40 4.92 19.66 -6.72
CA SER A 40 5.41 21.01 -6.43
C SER A 40 6.24 21.10 -5.15
N PHE A 41 6.06 20.15 -4.21
CA PHE A 41 6.82 20.08 -2.96
C PHE A 41 8.05 19.18 -3.05
N ILE A 42 8.19 18.37 -4.11
CA ILE A 42 9.14 17.27 -4.19
C ILE A 42 10.37 17.68 -5.00
N GLN A 43 11.58 17.48 -4.44
CA GLN A 43 12.81 17.60 -5.21
C GLN A 43 13.41 16.23 -5.57
N ASN A 44 13.42 15.28 -4.62
CA ASN A 44 13.79 13.90 -4.86
C ASN A 44 12.68 13.01 -4.33
N ASN A 45 11.95 12.35 -5.24
CA ASN A 45 10.88 11.44 -4.86
C ASN A 45 11.43 10.18 -4.15
N GLY A 46 10.57 9.52 -3.39
CA GLY A 46 10.89 8.26 -2.71
C GLY A 46 11.86 8.38 -1.53
N ILE A 47 12.17 9.59 -1.09
CA ILE A 47 13.00 9.88 0.07
C ILE A 47 12.24 10.85 0.97
N ASN A 48 11.91 10.46 2.21
CA ASN A 48 11.23 11.35 3.15
C ASN A 48 12.09 12.58 3.46
N HIS A 49 11.54 13.80 3.32
CA HIS A 49 12.24 15.00 3.75
C HIS A 49 12.20 15.14 5.27
N GLY A 50 13.36 15.13 5.91
CA GLY A 50 13.53 15.20 7.36
C GLY A 50 14.95 14.81 7.78
N ALA A 51 15.12 14.43 9.04
CA ALA A 51 16.44 14.17 9.63
C ALA A 51 17.29 13.15 8.85
N ILE A 52 16.67 12.12 8.25
CA ILE A 52 17.40 11.11 7.48
C ILE A 52 17.87 11.68 6.13
N SER A 53 17.00 12.39 5.41
CA SER A 53 17.38 13.01 4.13
C SER A 53 18.44 14.11 4.31
N GLU A 54 18.37 14.88 5.40
CA GLU A 54 19.40 15.86 5.77
C GLU A 54 20.75 15.18 6.02
N LYS A 55 20.75 14.06 6.77
CA LYS A 55 21.95 13.25 6.99
C LYS A 55 22.54 12.68 5.70
N LEU A 56 21.69 12.37 4.71
CA LEU A 56 22.10 11.92 3.38
C LEU A 56 22.46 13.06 2.42
N GLY A 57 22.28 14.32 2.83
CA GLY A 57 22.59 15.50 2.02
C GLY A 57 21.63 15.74 0.86
N VAL A 58 20.38 15.28 0.95
CA VAL A 58 19.38 15.41 -0.10
C VAL A 58 18.10 16.06 0.43
N TYR A 59 17.43 16.87 -0.41
CA TYR A 59 16.07 17.34 -0.14
C TYR A 59 15.08 16.35 -0.75
N GLY A 60 14.25 15.72 0.10
CA GLY A 60 13.33 14.66 -0.31
C GLY A 60 11.92 15.14 -0.66
N SER A 61 10.95 14.29 -0.39
CA SER A 61 9.51 14.50 -0.49
C SER A 61 8.94 14.72 0.92
N PRO A 62 8.59 15.96 1.31
CA PRO A 62 7.97 16.24 2.62
C PRO A 62 6.55 15.66 2.67
N SER A 63 6.07 15.34 3.87
CA SER A 63 4.73 14.74 4.05
C SER A 63 3.59 15.63 3.55
N ILE A 64 3.78 16.94 3.56
CA ILE A 64 2.79 17.89 3.02
C ILE A 64 2.46 17.64 1.54
N ALA A 65 3.37 17.02 0.77
CA ALA A 65 3.10 16.65 -0.61
C ALA A 65 1.93 15.66 -0.72
N GLU A 66 1.87 14.69 0.20
CA GLU A 66 0.75 13.76 0.32
C GLU A 66 -0.46 14.42 1.00
N GLU A 67 -0.25 15.04 2.15
CA GLU A 67 -1.29 15.59 3.01
C GLU A 67 -2.18 16.61 2.29
N SER A 68 -1.60 17.46 1.44
CA SER A 68 -2.34 18.49 0.70
C SER A 68 -3.33 17.92 -0.30
N LEU A 69 -2.94 16.86 -1.04
CA LEU A 69 -3.82 16.20 -2.00
C LEU A 69 -4.85 15.33 -1.28
N VAL A 70 -4.46 14.58 -0.23
CA VAL A 70 -5.41 13.81 0.59
C VAL A 70 -6.50 14.71 1.17
N ALA A 71 -6.15 15.90 1.71
CA ALA A 71 -7.14 16.85 2.23
C ALA A 71 -8.11 17.32 1.13
N ARG A 72 -7.58 17.67 -0.05
CA ARG A 72 -8.37 18.09 -1.22
C ARG A 72 -9.33 16.99 -1.62
N ASP A 73 -8.82 15.76 -1.80
CA ASP A 73 -9.57 14.67 -2.43
C ASP A 73 -10.57 14.02 -1.46
N CYS A 74 -10.29 14.02 -0.18
CA CYS A 74 -11.29 13.73 0.84
C CYS A 74 -12.49 14.71 0.78
N LEU A 75 -12.24 16.02 0.59
CA LEU A 75 -13.30 17.01 0.42
C LEU A 75 -14.07 16.79 -0.88
N LEU A 76 -13.38 16.52 -1.98
CA LEU A 76 -14.01 16.25 -3.27
C LEU A 76 -14.87 14.97 -3.22
N ALA A 77 -14.39 13.91 -2.56
CA ALA A 77 -15.16 12.68 -2.34
C ALA A 77 -16.44 12.95 -1.54
N LEU A 78 -16.36 13.73 -0.46
CA LEU A 78 -17.53 14.12 0.34
C LEU A 78 -18.59 14.84 -0.50
N ARG A 79 -18.18 15.64 -1.47
CA ARG A 79 -19.09 16.45 -2.32
C ARG A 79 -19.62 15.69 -3.52
N SER A 80 -18.79 14.87 -4.16
CA SER A 80 -19.17 14.08 -5.35
C SER A 80 -19.99 12.82 -4.99
N GLY A 81 -19.85 12.31 -3.76
CA GLY A 81 -20.43 11.04 -3.32
C GLY A 81 -19.77 9.81 -3.94
N ALA A 82 -18.62 9.97 -4.58
CA ALA A 82 -17.83 8.88 -5.14
C ALA A 82 -17.18 8.03 -4.06
N ASP A 83 -16.99 6.75 -4.34
CA ASP A 83 -16.07 5.89 -3.60
C ASP A 83 -14.65 6.22 -4.05
N VAL A 84 -13.84 6.80 -3.15
CA VAL A 84 -12.46 7.22 -3.43
C VAL A 84 -11.50 6.45 -2.55
N VAL A 85 -10.41 5.97 -3.15
CA VAL A 85 -9.36 5.23 -2.46
C VAL A 85 -8.10 6.08 -2.43
N ILE A 86 -7.60 6.38 -1.24
CA ILE A 86 -6.27 6.95 -1.05
C ILE A 86 -5.28 5.80 -1.11
N GLN A 87 -4.50 5.75 -2.19
CA GLN A 87 -3.53 4.67 -2.42
C GLN A 87 -2.34 4.80 -1.46
N HIS A 88 -1.75 3.66 -1.07
CA HIS A 88 -0.46 3.51 -0.35
C HIS A 88 -0.15 4.65 0.63
N ILE A 89 -1.09 5.00 1.51
CA ILE A 89 -0.96 6.10 2.48
C ILE A 89 0.31 5.97 3.32
N SER A 90 1.07 7.06 3.47
CA SER A 90 2.35 7.05 4.17
C SER A 90 2.42 8.00 5.37
N SER A 91 1.67 9.10 5.36
CA SER A 91 1.66 10.09 6.44
C SER A 91 0.58 9.78 7.50
N GLY A 92 0.96 9.90 8.76
CA GLY A 92 0.00 9.79 9.86
C GLY A 92 -1.05 10.91 9.86
N VAL A 93 -0.73 12.10 9.38
CA VAL A 93 -1.71 13.20 9.23
C VAL A 93 -2.74 12.86 8.16
N SER A 94 -2.32 12.22 7.07
CA SER A 94 -3.24 11.72 6.04
C SER A 94 -4.22 10.69 6.62
N VAL A 95 -3.79 9.80 7.51
CA VAL A 95 -4.66 8.85 8.22
C VAL A 95 -5.73 9.59 9.03
N GLU A 96 -5.35 10.66 9.77
CA GLU A 96 -6.30 11.48 10.53
C GLU A 96 -7.32 12.19 9.62
N MET A 97 -6.90 12.65 8.44
CA MET A 97 -7.81 13.25 7.45
C MET A 97 -8.83 12.22 6.95
N VAL A 98 -8.38 11.04 6.55
CA VAL A 98 -9.27 9.93 6.15
C VAL A 98 -10.28 9.62 7.25
N ARG A 99 -9.83 9.47 8.51
CA ARG A 99 -10.70 9.22 9.69
C ARG A 99 -11.76 10.31 9.84
N THR A 100 -11.34 11.57 9.75
CA THR A 100 -12.22 12.74 9.89
C THR A 100 -13.29 12.77 8.78
N PHE A 101 -12.90 12.59 7.54
CA PHE A 101 -13.84 12.64 6.41
C PHE A 101 -14.77 11.41 6.35
N LYS A 102 -14.32 10.23 6.79
CA LYS A 102 -15.21 9.09 7.02
C LYS A 102 -16.29 9.43 8.04
N ALA A 103 -15.92 10.08 9.16
CA ALA A 103 -16.89 10.51 10.19
C ALA A 103 -17.86 11.58 9.67
N LEU A 104 -17.47 12.39 8.68
CA LEU A 104 -18.36 13.35 8.01
C LEU A 104 -19.25 12.68 6.93
N GLY A 105 -19.12 11.40 6.70
CA GLY A 105 -19.92 10.63 5.74
C GLY A 105 -19.38 10.56 4.33
N ALA A 106 -18.13 10.94 4.09
CA ALA A 106 -17.46 10.71 2.81
C ALA A 106 -17.21 9.20 2.59
N LYS A 107 -17.37 8.75 1.36
CA LYS A 107 -17.04 7.38 0.96
C LYS A 107 -15.55 7.30 0.61
N ILE A 108 -14.72 7.49 1.63
CA ILE A 108 -13.27 7.41 1.53
C ILE A 108 -12.82 6.06 2.03
N HIS A 109 -11.92 5.46 1.28
CA HIS A 109 -11.17 4.26 1.62
C HIS A 109 -9.69 4.61 1.60
N ALA A 110 -8.87 3.87 2.32
CA ALA A 110 -7.43 4.01 2.27
C ALA A 110 -6.76 2.64 2.25
N GLU A 111 -5.62 2.56 1.61
CA GLU A 111 -4.78 1.38 1.63
C GLU A 111 -3.40 1.68 2.20
N ALA A 112 -2.82 0.69 2.87
CA ALA A 112 -1.43 0.72 3.31
C ALA A 112 -0.64 -0.40 2.64
N THR A 113 0.65 -0.16 2.39
CA THR A 113 1.52 -1.20 1.88
C THR A 113 2.28 -1.89 3.02
N PRO A 114 2.73 -3.14 2.81
CA PRO A 114 3.54 -3.85 3.79
C PRO A 114 4.81 -3.09 4.20
N HIS A 115 5.45 -2.37 3.29
CA HIS A 115 6.64 -1.61 3.61
C HIS A 115 6.34 -0.38 4.48
N HIS A 116 5.18 0.29 4.33
CA HIS A 116 4.83 1.46 5.14
C HIS A 116 4.45 1.11 6.59
N PHE A 117 3.90 -0.07 6.87
CA PHE A 117 3.66 -0.48 8.26
C PHE A 117 4.83 -1.28 8.88
N THR A 118 5.86 -1.64 8.11
CA THR A 118 7.02 -2.41 8.61
C THR A 118 8.26 -1.54 8.80
N LEU A 119 8.58 -0.67 7.84
CA LEU A 119 9.83 0.10 7.79
C LEU A 119 9.59 1.58 8.14
N THR A 120 10.68 2.28 8.39
CA THR A 120 10.74 3.75 8.54
C THR A 120 11.79 4.32 7.58
N ASP A 121 11.87 5.64 7.47
CA ASP A 121 12.88 6.34 6.67
C ASP A 121 14.33 5.99 7.07
N GLU A 122 14.56 5.54 8.32
CA GLU A 122 15.86 5.03 8.75
C GLU A 122 16.35 3.83 7.93
N ALA A 123 15.44 3.08 7.30
CA ALA A 123 15.77 1.96 6.44
C ALA A 123 16.67 2.37 5.25
N LEU A 124 16.58 3.64 4.80
CA LEU A 124 17.49 4.18 3.78
C LEU A 124 18.97 4.10 4.18
N LEU A 125 19.29 4.22 5.47
CA LEU A 125 20.67 4.13 5.95
C LEU A 125 21.24 2.71 5.88
N THR A 126 20.37 1.70 5.93
CA THR A 126 20.75 0.28 5.92
C THR A 126 20.65 -0.34 4.54
N TYR A 127 19.56 -0.05 3.82
CA TYR A 127 19.21 -0.71 2.56
C TYR A 127 19.37 0.19 1.33
N GLY A 128 19.72 1.47 1.53
CA GLY A 128 19.90 2.42 0.42
C GLY A 128 18.70 2.47 -0.52
N THR A 129 18.94 2.27 -1.80
CA THR A 129 17.91 2.33 -2.84
C THR A 129 16.83 1.26 -2.72
N LEU A 130 17.09 0.13 -2.05
CA LEU A 130 16.07 -0.88 -1.74
C LEU A 130 15.06 -0.42 -0.69
N ALA A 131 15.29 0.72 -0.02
CA ALA A 131 14.34 1.38 0.86
C ALA A 131 13.75 2.67 0.25
N LYS A 132 13.97 2.91 -1.04
CA LYS A 132 13.41 4.05 -1.78
C LYS A 132 12.06 3.66 -2.38
N MET A 133 10.96 4.22 -1.83
CA MET A 133 9.56 3.98 -2.22
C MET A 133 8.87 5.30 -2.58
N ASN A 134 7.78 5.25 -3.33
CA ASN A 134 6.97 6.40 -3.67
C ASN A 134 5.47 6.10 -3.45
N PRO A 135 4.84 6.68 -2.41
CA PRO A 135 5.38 7.68 -1.46
C PRO A 135 6.47 7.10 -0.55
N PRO A 136 7.33 7.96 0.03
CA PRO A 136 8.49 7.48 0.79
C PRO A 136 8.09 6.84 2.13
N LEU A 137 8.96 5.96 2.63
CA LEU A 137 8.93 5.55 4.03
C LEU A 137 9.05 6.78 4.92
N ARG A 138 8.15 6.93 5.89
CA ARG A 138 8.08 8.07 6.81
C ARG A 138 8.69 7.74 8.18
N THR A 139 8.47 8.59 9.14
CA THR A 139 8.99 8.43 10.50
C THR A 139 8.35 7.26 11.25
N ALA A 140 8.94 6.87 12.38
CA ALA A 140 8.35 5.87 13.27
C ALA A 140 6.96 6.28 13.80
N LYS A 141 6.72 7.59 13.95
CA LYS A 141 5.42 8.13 14.35
C LYS A 141 4.37 7.88 13.27
N ASP A 142 4.70 8.19 12.00
CA ASP A 142 3.78 7.96 10.87
C ASP A 142 3.46 6.47 10.71
N ARG A 143 4.48 5.60 10.77
CA ARG A 143 4.29 4.14 10.76
C ARG A 143 3.33 3.69 11.86
N GLN A 144 3.48 4.20 13.08
CA GLN A 144 2.60 3.86 14.19
C GLN A 144 1.16 4.29 13.92
N GLN A 145 0.93 5.48 13.36
CA GLN A 145 -0.41 5.97 12.99
C GLN A 145 -1.04 5.15 11.85
N ILE A 146 -0.23 4.64 10.91
CA ILE A 146 -0.72 3.69 9.88
C ILE A 146 -1.18 2.38 10.55
N ILE A 147 -0.41 1.83 11.49
CA ILE A 147 -0.77 0.61 12.23
C ILE A 147 -2.07 0.84 13.02
N GLU A 148 -2.21 1.97 13.68
CA GLU A 148 -3.43 2.35 14.39
C GLU A 148 -4.64 2.50 13.44
N GLY A 149 -4.44 3.13 12.28
CA GLY A 149 -5.46 3.25 11.23
C GLY A 149 -5.89 1.90 10.64
N LEU A 150 -4.96 0.94 10.53
CA LEU A 150 -5.30 -0.45 10.18
C LEU A 150 -6.11 -1.12 11.28
N ALA A 151 -5.77 -0.89 12.56
CA ALA A 151 -6.44 -1.53 13.69
C ALA A 151 -7.86 -1.01 13.93
N ASP A 152 -8.09 0.29 13.80
CA ASP A 152 -9.39 0.92 14.04
C ASP A 152 -10.31 0.93 12.79
N GLY A 153 -9.84 0.48 11.63
CA GLY A 153 -10.60 0.42 10.39
C GLY A 153 -10.63 1.72 9.58
N THR A 154 -9.82 2.71 9.94
CA THR A 154 -9.60 3.91 9.12
C THR A 154 -8.96 3.53 7.79
N ILE A 155 -7.99 2.61 7.81
CA ILE A 155 -7.39 2.01 6.62
C ILE A 155 -8.05 0.67 6.36
N ASP A 156 -8.70 0.56 5.20
CA ASP A 156 -9.56 -0.59 4.83
C ASP A 156 -8.80 -1.73 4.18
N LEU A 157 -7.73 -1.42 3.46
CA LEU A 157 -7.09 -2.29 2.48
C LEU A 157 -5.60 -2.41 2.75
N ILE A 158 -5.03 -3.54 2.35
CA ILE A 158 -3.59 -3.74 2.23
C ILE A 158 -3.29 -4.05 0.77
N ALA A 159 -2.53 -3.16 0.12
CA ALA A 159 -2.04 -3.30 -1.25
C ALA A 159 -0.53 -3.42 -1.25
N THR A 160 0.07 -3.94 -2.31
CA THR A 160 1.52 -4.25 -2.32
C THR A 160 2.37 -3.14 -2.92
N ASP A 161 1.81 -2.35 -3.80
CA ASP A 161 2.58 -1.44 -4.64
C ASP A 161 3.79 -2.16 -5.27
N HIS A 162 3.52 -3.32 -5.91
CA HIS A 162 4.56 -4.19 -6.46
C HIS A 162 5.25 -3.53 -7.67
N ALA A 163 6.44 -3.00 -7.45
CA ALA A 163 7.23 -2.26 -8.45
C ALA A 163 8.59 -2.95 -8.72
N PRO A 164 8.63 -3.93 -9.63
CA PRO A 164 9.85 -4.64 -9.97
C PRO A 164 10.78 -3.75 -10.82
N HIS A 165 12.02 -3.60 -10.36
CA HIS A 165 13.10 -2.93 -11.05
C HIS A 165 14.32 -3.84 -11.12
N SER A 166 15.16 -3.67 -12.14
CA SER A 166 16.41 -4.42 -12.24
C SER A 166 17.39 -4.00 -11.13
N MET A 167 18.26 -4.91 -10.72
CA MET A 167 19.31 -4.56 -9.76
C MET A 167 20.29 -3.53 -10.34
N GLU A 168 20.47 -3.48 -11.67
CA GLU A 168 21.25 -2.44 -12.32
C GLU A 168 20.66 -1.05 -12.08
N GLU A 169 19.34 -0.91 -12.22
CA GLU A 169 18.63 0.35 -11.92
C GLU A 169 18.68 0.71 -10.45
N LYS A 170 18.51 -0.27 -9.56
CA LYS A 170 18.59 -0.05 -8.11
C LYS A 170 20.00 0.24 -7.60
N ASN A 171 21.05 -0.14 -8.33
CA ASN A 171 22.44 0.15 -7.97
C ASN A 171 22.92 1.56 -8.39
N LYS A 172 22.06 2.37 -8.99
CA LYS A 172 22.35 3.79 -9.27
C LYS A 172 22.42 4.61 -7.97
N PRO A 173 22.98 5.84 -8.02
CA PRO A 173 22.91 6.76 -6.88
C PRO A 173 21.48 6.92 -6.37
N LEU A 174 21.32 7.19 -5.08
CA LEU A 174 20.02 7.27 -4.41
C LEU A 174 19.03 8.24 -5.10
N THR A 175 19.53 9.37 -5.63
CA THR A 175 18.71 10.36 -6.34
C THR A 175 18.31 9.94 -7.75
N GLU A 176 19.00 8.97 -8.35
CA GLU A 176 18.78 8.52 -9.74
C GLU A 176 18.07 7.17 -9.83
N ALA A 177 18.21 6.33 -8.78
CA ALA A 177 17.57 5.03 -8.75
C ALA A 177 16.04 5.17 -8.74
N PRO A 178 15.29 4.31 -9.45
CA PRO A 178 13.84 4.32 -9.40
C PRO A 178 13.32 3.97 -8.01
N SER A 179 12.18 4.53 -7.64
CA SER A 179 11.43 4.19 -6.43
C SER A 179 10.66 2.88 -6.62
N GLY A 180 10.37 2.19 -5.51
CA GLY A 180 9.58 0.97 -5.52
C GLY A 180 10.38 -0.31 -5.28
N ILE A 181 9.65 -1.32 -4.79
CA ILE A 181 10.19 -2.65 -4.48
C ILE A 181 9.21 -3.74 -4.93
N THR A 182 9.70 -4.99 -5.03
CA THR A 182 8.81 -6.14 -5.15
C THR A 182 8.10 -6.40 -3.82
N GLY A 183 6.79 -6.63 -3.83
CA GLY A 183 5.97 -6.74 -2.62
C GLY A 183 5.02 -7.95 -2.58
N LEU A 184 4.67 -8.56 -3.73
CA LEU A 184 3.64 -9.60 -3.79
C LEU A 184 3.97 -10.82 -2.92
N GLU A 185 5.20 -11.33 -3.01
CA GLU A 185 5.60 -12.60 -2.38
C GLU A 185 5.86 -12.50 -0.87
N THR A 186 6.01 -11.28 -0.35
CA THR A 186 6.26 -11.03 1.08
C THR A 186 5.06 -10.41 1.81
N SER A 187 4.02 -10.00 1.10
CA SER A 187 2.90 -9.23 1.63
C SER A 187 2.20 -9.91 2.81
N LEU A 188 1.77 -11.16 2.66
CA LEU A 188 1.10 -11.92 3.72
C LEU A 188 2.03 -12.11 4.93
N ALA A 189 3.28 -12.51 4.68
CA ALA A 189 4.24 -12.77 5.73
C ALA A 189 4.62 -11.49 6.52
N LEU A 190 4.76 -10.35 5.84
CA LEU A 190 4.96 -9.05 6.49
C LEU A 190 3.75 -8.64 7.34
N GLY A 191 2.54 -8.87 6.82
CA GLY A 191 1.30 -8.63 7.58
C GLY A 191 1.24 -9.47 8.85
N ILE A 192 1.55 -10.76 8.76
CA ILE A 192 1.59 -11.66 9.95
C ILE A 192 2.70 -11.21 10.91
N THR A 193 3.91 -10.98 10.40
CA THR A 193 5.08 -10.65 11.22
C THR A 193 4.93 -9.31 11.92
N SER A 194 4.45 -8.27 11.21
CA SER A 194 4.45 -6.89 11.71
C SER A 194 3.13 -6.46 12.35
N LEU A 195 2.01 -7.13 12.04
CA LEU A 195 0.69 -6.73 12.54
C LEU A 195 0.04 -7.78 13.44
N VAL A 196 0.08 -9.07 13.06
CA VAL A 196 -0.61 -10.12 13.83
C VAL A 196 0.20 -10.55 15.04
N ARG A 197 1.47 -10.88 14.87
CA ARG A 197 2.33 -11.36 15.97
C ARG A 197 2.52 -10.33 17.11
N PRO A 198 2.67 -9.02 16.82
CA PRO A 198 2.69 -8.01 17.88
C PRO A 198 1.30 -7.75 18.51
N GLY A 199 0.22 -8.28 17.94
CA GLY A 199 -1.14 -8.14 18.46
C GLY A 199 -1.86 -6.85 18.02
N HIS A 200 -1.39 -6.19 16.97
CA HIS A 200 -2.08 -5.02 16.39
C HIS A 200 -3.36 -5.41 15.66
N LEU A 201 -3.35 -6.54 14.96
CA LEU A 201 -4.52 -7.15 14.28
C LEU A 201 -4.66 -8.62 14.69
N THR A 202 -5.88 -9.13 14.63
CA THR A 202 -6.11 -10.56 14.54
C THR A 202 -5.77 -11.06 13.12
N LEU A 203 -5.49 -12.34 12.96
CA LEU A 203 -5.26 -12.92 11.63
C LEU A 203 -6.46 -12.70 10.70
N LEU A 204 -7.68 -12.80 11.21
CA LEU A 204 -8.89 -12.58 10.40
C LEU A 204 -8.99 -11.14 9.91
N GLN A 205 -8.71 -10.14 10.76
CA GLN A 205 -8.67 -8.73 10.37
C GLN A 205 -7.62 -8.44 9.29
N LEU A 206 -6.44 -9.06 9.38
CA LEU A 206 -5.43 -8.98 8.32
C LEU A 206 -5.98 -9.53 6.99
N LEU A 207 -6.56 -10.73 7.02
CA LEU A 207 -7.08 -11.39 5.82
C LEU A 207 -8.26 -10.62 5.20
N GLU A 208 -9.15 -10.03 6.01
CA GLU A 208 -10.23 -9.17 5.51
C GLU A 208 -9.71 -8.00 4.67
N LYS A 209 -8.64 -7.33 5.13
CA LYS A 209 -8.02 -6.21 4.42
C LYS A 209 -7.33 -6.63 3.11
N MET A 210 -6.94 -7.88 2.98
CA MET A 210 -6.27 -8.42 1.79
C MET A 210 -7.22 -9.14 0.82
N THR A 211 -8.48 -9.42 1.22
CA THR A 211 -9.40 -10.25 0.45
C THR A 211 -10.81 -9.67 0.35
N VAL A 212 -11.59 -9.73 1.42
CA VAL A 212 -13.02 -9.35 1.43
C VAL A 212 -13.20 -7.86 1.17
N ASN A 213 -12.37 -7.00 1.78
CA ASN A 213 -12.54 -5.57 1.67
C ASN A 213 -12.26 -5.07 0.24
N PRO A 214 -11.12 -5.43 -0.43
CA PRO A 214 -10.92 -5.06 -1.82
C PRO A 214 -11.98 -5.68 -2.75
N ALA A 215 -12.39 -6.94 -2.51
CA ALA A 215 -13.43 -7.56 -3.31
C ALA A 215 -14.77 -6.82 -3.23
N LYS A 216 -15.17 -6.36 -2.04
CA LYS A 216 -16.39 -5.54 -1.87
C LYS A 216 -16.29 -4.20 -2.56
N LEU A 217 -15.16 -3.49 -2.38
CA LEU A 217 -14.95 -2.16 -2.93
C LEU A 217 -15.00 -2.15 -4.46
N TYR A 218 -14.36 -3.13 -5.10
CA TYR A 218 -14.31 -3.25 -6.56
C TYR A 218 -15.42 -4.15 -7.14
N HIS A 219 -16.43 -4.53 -6.34
CA HIS A 219 -17.58 -5.38 -6.75
C HIS A 219 -17.15 -6.71 -7.38
N LEU A 220 -16.09 -7.31 -6.85
CA LEU A 220 -15.56 -8.59 -7.34
C LEU A 220 -16.24 -9.78 -6.64
N PRO A 221 -16.54 -10.88 -7.34
CA PRO A 221 -17.22 -12.04 -6.77
C PRO A 221 -16.26 -12.97 -6.00
N TYR A 222 -15.28 -12.40 -5.28
CA TYR A 222 -14.20 -13.11 -4.60
C TYR A 222 -14.19 -12.82 -3.08
N GLY A 223 -13.21 -13.35 -2.37
CA GLY A 223 -12.97 -13.10 -0.95
C GLY A 223 -13.83 -13.93 0.00
N GLN A 224 -14.52 -14.96 -0.46
CA GLN A 224 -15.37 -15.82 0.36
C GLN A 224 -15.13 -17.29 0.05
N ILE A 225 -15.07 -18.12 1.11
CA ILE A 225 -15.09 -19.57 0.99
C ILE A 225 -16.54 -20.02 1.20
N LYS A 226 -17.22 -20.36 0.11
CA LYS A 226 -18.59 -20.87 0.13
C LYS A 226 -18.84 -21.84 -1.01
N GLU A 227 -19.81 -22.71 -0.83
CA GLU A 227 -20.25 -23.65 -1.87
C GLU A 227 -20.71 -22.91 -3.13
N GLY A 228 -20.23 -23.35 -4.30
CA GLY A 228 -20.50 -22.73 -5.60
C GLY A 228 -19.65 -21.50 -5.94
N ALA A 229 -18.79 -21.03 -5.05
CA ALA A 229 -17.83 -19.96 -5.36
C ALA A 229 -16.64 -20.50 -6.17
N ALA A 230 -15.92 -19.59 -6.85
CA ALA A 230 -14.65 -19.92 -7.48
C ALA A 230 -13.65 -20.46 -6.43
N ALA A 231 -12.96 -21.54 -6.80
CA ALA A 231 -11.95 -22.15 -5.94
C ALA A 231 -10.60 -21.44 -6.13
N ASP A 232 -10.53 -20.18 -5.67
CA ASP A 232 -9.30 -19.37 -5.59
C ASP A 232 -8.90 -19.29 -4.13
N LEU A 233 -7.92 -20.12 -3.73
CA LEU A 233 -7.59 -20.39 -2.33
C LEU A 233 -6.08 -20.28 -2.10
N VAL A 234 -5.72 -19.82 -0.92
CA VAL A 234 -4.35 -19.89 -0.40
C VAL A 234 -4.36 -20.73 0.89
N ILE A 235 -3.46 -21.71 0.97
CA ILE A 235 -3.20 -22.49 2.18
C ILE A 235 -1.83 -22.07 2.70
N PHE A 236 -1.76 -21.66 3.95
CA PHE A 236 -0.52 -21.18 4.56
C PHE A 236 -0.44 -21.60 6.03
N ASP A 237 0.78 -21.66 6.56
CA ASP A 237 1.05 -21.86 7.99
C ASP A 237 1.41 -20.49 8.61
N PRO A 238 0.60 -19.92 9.50
CA PRO A 238 0.88 -18.62 10.11
C PRO A 238 2.05 -18.63 11.09
N GLU A 239 2.44 -19.81 11.61
CA GLU A 239 3.50 -19.92 12.60
C GLU A 239 4.86 -20.31 12.00
N GLU A 240 4.88 -20.77 10.75
CA GLU A 240 6.12 -21.15 10.10
C GLU A 240 7.00 -19.95 9.81
N CYS A 241 8.24 -19.99 10.35
CA CYS A 241 9.28 -18.99 10.08
C CYS A 241 10.05 -19.39 8.82
N TRP A 242 10.24 -18.43 7.92
CA TRP A 242 10.98 -18.62 6.68
C TRP A 242 11.73 -17.35 6.26
N LYS A 243 12.62 -17.48 5.28
CA LYS A 243 13.42 -16.36 4.76
C LYS A 243 13.15 -16.21 3.26
N PRO A 244 12.64 -15.05 2.79
CA PRO A 244 12.53 -14.77 1.36
C PRO A 244 13.89 -14.79 0.67
N GLY A 245 13.96 -15.33 -0.53
CA GLY A 245 15.22 -15.42 -1.29
C GLY A 245 15.02 -15.91 -2.72
N ASP A 246 14.18 -16.92 -2.91
CA ASP A 246 13.83 -17.43 -4.23
C ASP A 246 12.50 -16.80 -4.68
N TYR A 247 12.58 -15.81 -5.57
CA TYR A 247 11.42 -15.07 -6.06
C TYR A 247 10.93 -15.61 -7.41
N ALA A 248 9.60 -15.73 -7.57
CA ALA A 248 8.96 -15.98 -8.85
C ALA A 248 8.94 -14.72 -9.73
N SER A 249 8.94 -13.53 -9.12
CA SER A 249 9.13 -12.26 -9.83
C SER A 249 10.44 -12.26 -10.61
N LYS A 250 10.45 -11.60 -11.77
CA LYS A 250 11.68 -11.40 -12.58
C LYS A 250 12.70 -10.49 -11.88
N SER A 251 12.28 -9.80 -10.82
CA SER A 251 13.14 -8.94 -10.02
C SER A 251 13.12 -9.35 -8.55
N CYS A 252 14.19 -9.02 -7.84
CA CYS A 252 14.38 -9.27 -6.41
C CYS A 252 14.71 -7.99 -5.63
N ASN A 253 14.31 -6.82 -6.15
CA ASN A 253 14.58 -5.52 -5.55
C ASN A 253 13.73 -5.29 -4.29
N THR A 254 14.11 -5.88 -3.18
CA THR A 254 13.44 -5.75 -1.88
C THR A 254 14.44 -5.79 -0.73
N PRO A 255 14.21 -5.02 0.34
CA PRO A 255 15.04 -5.07 1.54
C PRO A 255 14.76 -6.31 2.42
N PHE A 256 13.71 -7.08 2.11
CA PHE A 256 13.26 -8.20 2.95
C PHE A 256 13.95 -9.53 2.66
N THR A 257 14.81 -9.61 1.65
CA THR A 257 15.58 -10.81 1.31
C THR A 257 16.40 -11.28 2.53
N GLY A 258 16.25 -12.54 2.89
CA GLY A 258 16.97 -13.18 4.01
C GLY A 258 16.49 -12.80 5.40
N GLN A 259 15.49 -11.90 5.54
CA GLN A 259 14.88 -11.60 6.83
C GLN A 259 14.00 -12.76 7.31
N GLU A 260 13.89 -12.95 8.62
CA GLU A 260 12.99 -13.93 9.20
C GLU A 260 11.57 -13.39 9.22
N LEU A 261 10.68 -14.01 8.44
CA LEU A 261 9.27 -13.69 8.37
C LEU A 261 8.43 -14.90 8.79
N PHE A 262 7.25 -14.64 9.34
CA PHE A 262 6.27 -15.65 9.69
C PHE A 262 5.10 -15.67 8.70
N GLY A 263 4.51 -16.84 8.50
CA GLY A 263 3.41 -17.00 7.56
C GLY A 263 3.88 -17.50 6.19
N LYS A 264 4.12 -18.81 6.10
CA LYS A 264 4.60 -19.46 4.87
C LYS A 264 3.41 -19.99 4.05
N VAL A 265 3.31 -19.52 2.81
CA VAL A 265 2.33 -20.07 1.86
C VAL A 265 2.75 -21.49 1.46
N LYS A 266 1.82 -22.44 1.56
CA LYS A 266 2.02 -23.85 1.22
C LYS A 266 1.42 -24.19 -0.15
N TYR A 267 0.22 -23.69 -0.43
CA TYR A 267 -0.44 -23.88 -1.72
C TYR A 267 -1.16 -22.63 -2.16
N THR A 268 -1.12 -22.38 -3.46
CA THR A 268 -2.02 -21.44 -4.13
C THR A 268 -2.84 -22.19 -5.16
N ILE A 269 -4.15 -22.05 -5.09
CA ILE A 269 -5.13 -22.68 -5.98
C ILE A 269 -5.86 -21.56 -6.73
N CYS A 270 -5.91 -21.67 -8.05
CA CYS A 270 -6.59 -20.72 -8.93
C CYS A 270 -7.53 -21.49 -9.86
N GLY A 271 -8.82 -21.15 -9.85
CA GLY A 271 -9.83 -21.86 -10.63
C GLY A 271 -9.87 -23.36 -10.35
N GLY A 272 -9.63 -23.78 -9.11
CA GLY A 272 -9.61 -25.19 -8.69
C GLY A 272 -8.33 -25.96 -9.06
N LYS A 273 -7.30 -25.28 -9.60
CA LYS A 273 -6.02 -25.91 -9.94
C LYS A 273 -4.92 -25.38 -9.03
N THR A 274 -4.11 -26.28 -8.49
CA THR A 274 -2.90 -25.91 -7.76
C THR A 274 -1.90 -25.27 -8.73
N VAL A 275 -1.58 -23.97 -8.53
CA VAL A 275 -0.63 -23.20 -9.34
C VAL A 275 0.70 -22.99 -8.63
N TYR A 276 0.72 -23.17 -7.31
CA TYR A 276 1.93 -23.15 -6.48
C TYR A 276 1.81 -24.21 -5.38
N SER A 277 2.93 -24.86 -5.09
CA SER A 277 3.10 -25.73 -3.90
C SER A 277 4.51 -25.54 -3.34
N ASP A 278 4.60 -25.30 -2.04
CA ASP A 278 5.86 -25.34 -1.28
C ASP A 278 6.38 -26.80 -1.27
N LYS A 279 7.63 -27.00 -1.63
CA LYS A 279 8.25 -28.34 -1.75
C LYS A 279 8.90 -28.77 -0.45
#